data_a55ccbe440531786dd226eb29866ef8e
#
_entry.id   a55ccbe440531786dd226eb29866ef8e
#
_cell.length_a   1.000
_cell.length_b   1.000
_cell.length_c   1.000
_cell.angle_alpha   90.00
_cell.angle_beta   90.00
_cell.angle_gamma   90.00
#
_symmetry.space_group_name_H-M   'P 1'
#
loop_
_entity.id
_entity.type
_entity.pdbx_description
1 polymer ?
#
loop_
_entity_poly.entity_id
_entity_poly.type
_entity_poly.pdbx_seq_one_letter_code
_entity_poly.pdbx_strand_id
1 'polypeptide(L)'
;MAYNSKTGGDKMKEAAALPRGGRHKAPLRPLPAMDLPFLVLVLTLVGFGLVMLGSASGAVALYRRGDAFAYLRPQLLYAAMGIAGLWLASRVDYHIFHKLAWPLLGISLVLLAVVLFMPEYNGCKRWLVLPGVGTLQPSEIAKFAVVLVFSHIISLNHDRMRSFAVGVLPFVLVLGVVAALMLLEPHLSGTLLILGIGAVLMFVGGTGLRWFVLAGVGGAAAIGAAVVVMPDLVPYAADRLRSWQDPFADPLGDGHQTIQSLYAIGSGGATGLGLG
;
A
#
# COMPACT_ATOMS: atom_id res chain seq x y z
N MET A 1 23.55 72.82 33.90
CA MET A 1 23.57 71.44 33.37
C MET A 1 22.40 71.22 32.42
N ALA A 2 22.59 71.33 31.13
CA ALA A 2 21.58 71.18 30.08
C ALA A 2 21.66 69.74 29.51
N TYR A 3 20.62 68.95 29.76
CA TYR A 3 20.47 67.56 29.25
C TYR A 3 19.98 67.60 27.82
N ASN A 4 20.77 67.06 26.92
CA ASN A 4 20.56 67.08 25.46
C ASN A 4 19.57 66.02 25.03
N SER A 5 18.32 66.36 24.65
CA SER A 5 17.19 65.51 24.31
C SER A 5 17.04 65.24 22.79
N LYS A 6 18.15 65.14 22.04
CA LYS A 6 18.08 65.00 20.55
C LYS A 6 18.41 63.64 19.98
N THR A 7 18.63 62.58 20.79
CA THR A 7 19.03 61.25 20.30
C THR A 7 17.89 60.19 20.18
N GLY A 8 16.64 60.55 20.52
CA GLY A 8 15.52 59.59 20.50
C GLY A 8 14.76 59.51 19.16
N GLY A 9 14.85 60.56 18.30
CA GLY A 9 14.05 60.66 17.10
C GLY A 9 14.60 59.94 15.87
N ASP A 10 15.90 59.76 15.79
CA ASP A 10 16.53 59.16 14.59
C ASP A 10 16.50 57.61 14.61
N LYS A 11 16.52 57.00 15.79
CA LYS A 11 16.41 55.53 15.88
C LYS A 11 15.03 54.97 15.54
N MET A 12 13.98 55.81 15.62
CA MET A 12 12.64 55.40 15.26
C MET A 12 12.34 55.48 13.74
N LYS A 13 13.09 56.30 12.99
CA LYS A 13 12.95 56.38 11.54
C LYS A 13 13.73 55.32 10.80
N GLU A 14 14.79 54.76 11.39
CA GLU A 14 15.58 53.70 10.80
C GLU A 14 14.94 52.31 10.93
N ALA A 15 14.07 52.13 11.93
CA ALA A 15 13.28 50.90 12.09
C ALA A 15 12.08 50.75 11.11
N ALA A 16 11.72 51.82 10.36
CA ALA A 16 10.60 51.79 9.42
C ALA A 16 10.98 51.43 7.97
N ALA A 17 12.27 51.17 7.69
CA ALA A 17 12.79 50.89 6.36
C ALA A 17 13.28 49.44 6.20
N LEU A 18 12.57 48.47 6.80
CA LEU A 18 12.74 47.07 6.40
C LEU A 18 12.14 46.90 4.99
N PRO A 19 12.92 46.47 4.02
CA PRO A 19 12.39 46.21 2.70
C PRO A 19 11.27 45.16 2.83
N ARG A 20 10.06 45.51 2.43
CA ARG A 20 8.95 44.58 2.23
C ARG A 20 9.47 43.46 1.36
N GLY A 21 9.79 42.33 1.99
CA GLY A 21 10.31 41.14 1.34
C GLY A 21 9.41 40.75 0.19
N GLY A 22 9.83 41.08 -1.03
CA GLY A 22 9.28 40.46 -2.20
C GLY A 22 9.32 38.97 -1.98
N ARG A 23 8.20 38.28 -2.19
CA ARG A 23 8.18 36.83 -2.26
C ARG A 23 9.15 36.42 -3.36
N HIS A 24 10.42 36.24 -2.99
CA HIS A 24 11.35 35.52 -3.85
C HIS A 24 10.69 34.15 -4.08
N LYS A 25 10.14 33.96 -5.26
CA LYS A 25 9.82 32.62 -5.74
C LYS A 25 11.15 31.88 -5.65
N ALA A 26 11.25 30.96 -4.70
CA ALA A 26 12.42 30.10 -4.60
C ALA A 26 12.68 29.52 -6.01
N PRO A 27 13.91 29.55 -6.52
CA PRO A 27 14.20 28.98 -7.83
C PRO A 27 13.68 27.56 -7.82
N LEU A 28 12.92 27.20 -8.87
CA LEU A 28 12.43 25.85 -9.09
C LEU A 28 13.64 24.95 -8.97
N ARG A 29 13.69 24.13 -7.91
CA ARG A 29 14.76 23.13 -7.75
C ARG A 29 14.72 22.25 -8.99
N PRO A 30 15.84 22.05 -9.71
CA PRO A 30 15.86 21.11 -10.81
C PRO A 30 15.33 19.77 -10.30
N LEU A 31 14.42 19.15 -11.06
CA LEU A 31 13.89 17.83 -10.72
C LEU A 31 15.09 16.91 -10.47
N PRO A 32 15.13 16.17 -9.36
CA PRO A 32 16.22 15.26 -9.08
C PRO A 32 16.38 14.31 -10.26
N ALA A 33 17.64 14.00 -10.61
CA ALA A 33 17.93 13.01 -11.64
C ALA A 33 17.29 11.68 -11.23
N MET A 34 16.70 10.97 -12.19
CA MET A 34 16.09 9.66 -11.95
C MET A 34 17.16 8.72 -11.38
N ASP A 35 16.82 7.98 -10.33
CA ASP A 35 17.68 6.94 -9.76
C ASP A 35 17.80 5.79 -10.76
N LEU A 36 18.88 5.80 -11.54
CA LEU A 36 19.12 4.82 -12.58
C LEU A 36 19.28 3.38 -12.05
N PRO A 37 20.02 3.11 -10.96
CA PRO A 37 20.09 1.78 -10.34
C PRO A 37 18.71 1.23 -9.97
N PHE A 38 17.86 2.05 -9.35
CA PHE A 38 16.50 1.66 -9.00
C PHE A 38 15.64 1.35 -10.24
N LEU A 39 15.72 2.21 -11.26
CA LEU A 39 15.00 1.97 -12.52
C LEU A 39 15.43 0.66 -13.20
N VAL A 40 16.73 0.41 -13.29
CA VAL A 40 17.28 -0.83 -13.89
C VAL A 40 16.78 -2.05 -13.10
N LEU A 41 16.81 -1.99 -11.77
CA LEU A 41 16.28 -3.07 -10.93
C LEU A 41 14.81 -3.36 -11.22
N VAL A 42 13.96 -2.33 -11.26
CA VAL A 42 12.52 -2.47 -11.53
C VAL A 42 12.30 -3.06 -12.93
N LEU A 43 12.97 -2.55 -13.96
CA LEU A 43 12.83 -3.06 -15.33
C LEU A 43 13.32 -4.50 -15.46
N THR A 44 14.40 -4.86 -14.76
CA THR A 44 14.90 -6.24 -14.73
C THR A 44 13.89 -7.18 -14.10
N LEU A 45 13.29 -6.79 -12.94
CA LEU A 45 12.27 -7.60 -12.27
C LEU A 45 11.00 -7.75 -13.12
N VAL A 46 10.55 -6.67 -13.79
CA VAL A 46 9.39 -6.72 -14.69
C VAL A 46 9.69 -7.63 -15.88
N GLY A 47 10.85 -7.47 -16.53
CA GLY A 47 11.27 -8.31 -17.66
C GLY A 47 11.35 -9.78 -17.27
N PHE A 48 12.01 -10.10 -16.16
CA PHE A 48 12.09 -11.45 -15.63
C PHE A 48 10.70 -12.03 -15.31
N GLY A 49 9.83 -11.25 -14.66
CA GLY A 49 8.47 -11.67 -14.36
C GLY A 49 7.63 -11.98 -15.61
N LEU A 50 7.77 -11.19 -16.68
CA LEU A 50 7.10 -11.46 -17.96
C LEU A 50 7.59 -12.74 -18.64
N VAL A 51 8.90 -12.98 -18.62
CA VAL A 51 9.47 -14.23 -19.14
C VAL A 51 8.97 -15.44 -18.36
N MET A 52 9.00 -15.36 -17.03
CA MET A 52 8.50 -16.44 -16.16
C MET A 52 7.01 -16.67 -16.33
N LEU A 53 6.21 -15.60 -16.47
CA LEU A 53 4.78 -15.74 -16.75
C LEU A 53 4.54 -16.46 -18.08
N GLY A 54 5.24 -16.05 -19.13
CA GLY A 54 5.11 -16.69 -20.45
C GLY A 54 5.45 -18.18 -20.42
N SER A 55 6.54 -18.54 -19.74
CA SER A 55 6.95 -19.93 -19.55
C SER A 55 5.93 -20.73 -18.74
N ALA A 56 5.59 -20.26 -17.54
CA ALA A 56 4.72 -21.02 -16.62
C ALA A 56 3.26 -21.12 -17.09
N SER A 57 2.76 -20.13 -17.83
CA SER A 57 1.34 -20.10 -18.24
C SER A 57 1.08 -20.59 -19.65
N GLY A 58 2.10 -20.73 -20.50
CA GLY A 58 1.94 -21.00 -21.93
C GLY A 58 1.18 -22.29 -22.23
N ALA A 59 1.55 -23.40 -21.61
CA ALA A 59 0.90 -24.70 -21.81
C ALA A 59 -0.55 -24.69 -21.33
N VAL A 60 -0.82 -24.10 -20.15
CA VAL A 60 -2.18 -24.00 -19.57
C VAL A 60 -3.05 -23.05 -20.40
N ALA A 61 -2.48 -21.95 -20.91
CA ALA A 61 -3.18 -20.99 -21.76
C ALA A 61 -3.57 -21.64 -23.10
N LEU A 62 -2.66 -22.39 -23.70
CA LEU A 62 -2.92 -23.14 -24.95
C LEU A 62 -4.04 -24.16 -24.74
N TYR A 63 -3.97 -24.94 -23.67
CA TYR A 63 -4.98 -25.96 -23.36
C TYR A 63 -6.37 -25.35 -23.07
N ARG A 64 -6.46 -24.28 -22.27
CA ARG A 64 -7.74 -23.71 -21.85
C ARG A 64 -8.33 -22.71 -22.83
N ARG A 65 -7.51 -21.98 -23.59
CA ARG A 65 -7.95 -20.86 -24.45
C ARG A 65 -7.56 -21.01 -25.91
N GLY A 66 -6.82 -22.06 -26.28
CA GLY A 66 -6.32 -22.25 -27.64
C GLY A 66 -5.23 -21.26 -28.07
N ASP A 67 -4.71 -20.44 -27.14
CA ASP A 67 -3.68 -19.43 -27.39
C ASP A 67 -2.68 -19.41 -26.25
N ALA A 68 -1.43 -19.79 -26.53
CA ALA A 68 -0.35 -19.85 -25.55
C ALA A 68 -0.05 -18.48 -24.90
N PHE A 69 -0.35 -17.37 -25.57
CA PHE A 69 -0.07 -16.01 -25.11
C PHE A 69 -1.27 -15.31 -24.47
N ALA A 70 -2.38 -16.03 -24.24
CA ALA A 70 -3.62 -15.45 -23.72
C ALA A 70 -3.48 -14.73 -22.36
N TYR A 71 -2.53 -15.16 -21.53
CA TYR A 71 -2.20 -14.49 -20.26
C TYR A 71 -1.09 -13.47 -20.40
N LEU A 72 -0.14 -13.68 -21.29
CA LEU A 72 1.02 -12.80 -21.46
C LEU A 72 0.65 -11.47 -22.12
N ARG A 73 -0.23 -11.48 -23.13
CA ARG A 73 -0.61 -10.24 -23.85
C ARG A 73 -1.21 -9.16 -22.95
N PRO A 74 -2.22 -9.45 -22.09
CA PRO A 74 -2.74 -8.45 -21.15
C PRO A 74 -1.65 -7.96 -20.18
N GLN A 75 -0.79 -8.86 -19.71
CA GLN A 75 0.28 -8.50 -18.78
C GLN A 75 1.34 -7.59 -19.41
N LEU A 76 1.68 -7.78 -20.69
CA LEU A 76 2.54 -6.88 -21.44
C LEU A 76 1.94 -5.47 -21.53
N LEU A 77 0.64 -5.37 -21.79
CA LEU A 77 -0.06 -4.08 -21.80
C LEU A 77 -0.01 -3.40 -20.44
N TYR A 78 -0.32 -4.13 -19.36
CA TYR A 78 -0.26 -3.58 -18.01
C TYR A 78 1.17 -3.19 -17.60
N ALA A 79 2.18 -3.97 -18.00
CA ALA A 79 3.58 -3.64 -17.76
C ALA A 79 3.98 -2.35 -18.49
N ALA A 80 3.58 -2.19 -19.75
CA ALA A 80 3.82 -0.96 -20.51
C ALA A 80 3.14 0.25 -19.87
N MET A 81 1.88 0.10 -19.43
CA MET A 81 1.15 1.14 -18.69
C MET A 81 1.84 1.48 -17.36
N GLY A 82 2.31 0.45 -16.63
CA GLY A 82 3.04 0.62 -15.38
C GLY A 82 4.36 1.37 -15.56
N ILE A 83 5.13 1.05 -16.59
CA ILE A 83 6.38 1.73 -16.93
C ILE A 83 6.11 3.19 -17.33
N ALA A 84 5.07 3.44 -18.14
CA ALA A 84 4.65 4.79 -18.46
C ALA A 84 4.23 5.57 -17.21
N GLY A 85 3.46 4.96 -16.31
CA GLY A 85 3.08 5.53 -15.03
C GLY A 85 4.28 5.85 -14.13
N LEU A 86 5.25 4.95 -14.06
CA LEU A 86 6.51 5.16 -13.33
C LEU A 86 7.28 6.36 -13.89
N TRP A 87 7.38 6.46 -15.21
CA TRP A 87 8.03 7.59 -15.86
C TRP A 87 7.29 8.91 -15.60
N LEU A 88 5.96 8.93 -15.70
CA LEU A 88 5.14 10.12 -15.37
C LEU A 88 5.30 10.49 -13.89
N ALA A 89 5.19 9.53 -12.98
CA ALA A 89 5.35 9.78 -11.55
C ALA A 89 6.73 10.35 -11.20
N SER A 90 7.80 9.93 -11.90
CA SER A 90 9.15 10.47 -11.70
C SER A 90 9.29 11.95 -12.06
N ARG A 91 8.34 12.50 -12.86
CA ARG A 91 8.31 13.91 -13.27
C ARG A 91 7.42 14.77 -12.39
N VAL A 92 6.64 14.16 -11.50
CA VAL A 92 5.70 14.87 -10.62
C VAL A 92 6.41 15.23 -9.32
N ASP A 93 6.23 16.47 -8.87
CA ASP A 93 6.72 16.88 -7.54
C ASP A 93 5.93 16.14 -6.44
N TYR A 94 6.65 15.39 -5.63
CA TYR A 94 6.04 14.61 -4.54
C TYR A 94 5.27 15.46 -3.51
N HIS A 95 5.51 16.77 -3.41
CA HIS A 95 4.75 17.67 -2.55
C HIS A 95 3.27 17.76 -2.93
N ILE A 96 2.91 17.41 -4.16
CA ILE A 96 1.51 17.33 -4.59
C ILE A 96 0.77 16.26 -3.80
N PHE A 97 1.43 15.15 -3.50
CA PHE A 97 0.84 14.05 -2.73
C PHE A 97 0.46 14.44 -1.30
N HIS A 98 1.13 15.46 -0.73
CA HIS A 98 0.73 16.05 0.56
C HIS A 98 -0.71 16.57 0.55
N LYS A 99 -1.12 17.21 -0.57
CA LYS A 99 -2.47 17.74 -0.74
C LYS A 99 -3.48 16.67 -1.12
N LEU A 100 -3.01 15.62 -1.81
CA LEU A 100 -3.85 14.52 -2.30
C LEU A 100 -4.06 13.41 -1.28
N ALA A 101 -3.30 13.38 -0.18
CA ALA A 101 -3.33 12.29 0.79
C ALA A 101 -4.74 12.01 1.33
N TRP A 102 -5.40 13.01 1.90
CA TRP A 102 -6.76 12.87 2.45
C TRP A 102 -7.84 12.66 1.39
N PRO A 103 -7.89 13.42 0.27
CA PRO A 103 -8.82 13.13 -0.83
C PRO A 103 -8.69 11.70 -1.38
N LEU A 104 -7.47 11.21 -1.57
CA LEU A 104 -7.24 9.86 -2.07
C LEU A 104 -7.70 8.78 -1.09
N LEU A 105 -7.49 9.00 0.22
CA LEU A 105 -8.05 8.12 1.24
C LEU A 105 -9.58 8.12 1.19
N GLY A 106 -10.21 9.29 1.11
CA GLY A 106 -11.66 9.40 0.99
C GLY A 106 -12.20 8.64 -0.23
N ILE A 107 -11.58 8.82 -1.40
CA ILE A 107 -11.94 8.09 -2.63
C ILE A 107 -11.76 6.58 -2.41
N SER A 108 -10.65 6.14 -1.82
CA SER A 108 -10.40 4.71 -1.59
C SER A 108 -11.42 4.08 -0.65
N LEU A 109 -11.85 4.78 0.41
CA LEU A 109 -12.88 4.31 1.33
C LEU A 109 -14.25 4.20 0.64
N VAL A 110 -14.60 5.18 -0.22
CA VAL A 110 -15.82 5.09 -1.03
C VAL A 110 -15.77 3.90 -1.98
N LEU A 111 -14.65 3.67 -2.66
CA LEU A 111 -14.50 2.54 -3.58
C LEU A 111 -14.55 1.19 -2.83
N LEU A 112 -13.94 1.08 -1.65
CA LEU A 112 -14.06 -0.10 -0.79
C LEU A 112 -15.51 -0.34 -0.34
N ALA A 113 -16.25 0.72 0.00
CA ALA A 113 -17.66 0.58 0.33
C ALA A 113 -18.52 0.19 -0.87
N VAL A 114 -18.26 0.77 -2.05
CA VAL A 114 -19.00 0.47 -3.29
C VAL A 114 -18.82 -1.00 -3.71
N VAL A 115 -17.61 -1.55 -3.60
CA VAL A 115 -17.35 -2.94 -4.03
C VAL A 115 -18.10 -3.97 -3.20
N LEU A 116 -18.52 -3.66 -1.98
CA LEU A 116 -19.36 -4.55 -1.15
C LEU A 116 -20.74 -4.81 -1.78
N PHE A 117 -21.23 -3.88 -2.58
CA PHE A 117 -22.53 -3.98 -3.26
C PHE A 117 -22.42 -4.53 -4.68
N MET A 118 -21.19 -4.78 -5.16
CA MET A 118 -20.97 -5.33 -6.50
C MET A 118 -21.19 -6.85 -6.55
N PRO A 119 -21.56 -7.40 -7.74
CA PRO A 119 -21.64 -8.83 -7.92
C PRO A 119 -20.27 -9.50 -7.71
N GLU A 120 -20.30 -10.74 -7.27
CA GLU A 120 -19.10 -11.54 -7.06
C GLU A 120 -18.37 -11.80 -8.39
N TYR A 121 -17.07 -11.55 -8.39
CA TYR A 121 -16.18 -11.90 -9.48
C TYR A 121 -15.15 -12.94 -8.98
N ASN A 122 -15.14 -14.11 -9.62
CA ASN A 122 -14.31 -15.25 -9.17
C ASN A 122 -14.56 -15.65 -7.70
N GLY A 123 -15.83 -15.64 -7.25
CA GLY A 123 -16.21 -16.02 -5.88
C GLY A 123 -15.88 -15.00 -4.80
N CYS A 124 -15.53 -13.76 -5.16
CA CYS A 124 -15.17 -12.72 -4.21
C CYS A 124 -15.69 -11.34 -4.63
N LYS A 125 -16.14 -10.55 -3.65
CA LYS A 125 -16.58 -9.14 -3.84
C LYS A 125 -15.42 -8.16 -3.66
N ARG A 126 -14.34 -8.27 -4.44
CA ARG A 126 -13.12 -7.48 -4.29
C ARG A 126 -12.74 -6.69 -5.53
N TRP A 127 -13.47 -6.89 -6.63
CA TRP A 127 -13.10 -6.38 -7.93
C TRP A 127 -14.20 -5.51 -8.52
N LEU A 128 -13.85 -4.33 -8.97
CA LEU A 128 -14.68 -3.50 -9.82
C LEU A 128 -14.40 -3.88 -11.28
N VAL A 129 -15.37 -4.46 -11.94
CA VAL A 129 -15.27 -4.80 -13.37
C VAL A 129 -15.55 -3.54 -14.18
N LEU A 130 -14.55 -3.05 -14.91
CA LEU A 130 -14.67 -1.89 -15.79
C LEU A 130 -14.77 -2.39 -17.23
N PRO A 131 -15.93 -2.20 -17.90
CA PRO A 131 -16.13 -2.64 -19.28
C PRO A 131 -15.05 -2.07 -20.20
N GLY A 132 -14.37 -2.93 -20.95
CA GLY A 132 -13.32 -2.54 -21.90
C GLY A 132 -11.94 -2.20 -21.32
N VAL A 133 -11.82 -2.06 -20.01
CA VAL A 133 -10.53 -1.69 -19.33
C VAL A 133 -9.97 -2.85 -18.52
N GLY A 134 -10.84 -3.66 -17.93
CA GLY A 134 -10.43 -4.78 -17.07
C GLY A 134 -11.01 -4.70 -15.67
N THR A 135 -10.29 -5.21 -14.68
CA THR A 135 -10.71 -5.21 -13.28
C THR A 135 -9.84 -4.27 -12.45
N LEU A 136 -10.47 -3.48 -11.59
CA LEU A 136 -9.81 -2.61 -10.61
C LEU A 136 -10.08 -3.15 -9.22
N GLN A 137 -9.03 -3.25 -8.40
CA GLN A 137 -9.16 -3.67 -7.01
C GLN A 137 -9.01 -2.43 -6.09
N PRO A 138 -10.08 -2.00 -5.39
CA PRO A 138 -10.05 -0.81 -4.53
C PRO A 138 -8.99 -0.85 -3.43
N SER A 139 -8.70 -2.04 -2.90
CA SER A 139 -7.67 -2.22 -1.86
C SER A 139 -6.26 -1.84 -2.33
N GLU A 140 -5.95 -1.89 -3.65
CA GLU A 140 -4.66 -1.43 -4.18
C GLU A 140 -4.54 0.10 -4.06
N ILE A 141 -5.62 0.82 -4.32
CA ILE A 141 -5.69 2.27 -4.13
C ILE A 141 -5.60 2.62 -2.64
N ALA A 142 -6.30 1.85 -1.79
CA ALA A 142 -6.29 2.05 -0.34
C ALA A 142 -4.89 1.87 0.26
N LYS A 143 -4.10 0.88 -0.18
CA LYS A 143 -2.70 0.70 0.24
C LYS A 143 -1.87 1.96 -0.04
N PHE A 144 -1.99 2.48 -1.26
CA PHE A 144 -1.27 3.69 -1.64
C PHE A 144 -1.74 4.92 -0.84
N ALA A 145 -3.06 5.07 -0.65
CA ALA A 145 -3.65 6.16 0.14
C ALA A 145 -3.18 6.13 1.61
N VAL A 146 -3.13 4.95 2.23
CA VAL A 146 -2.62 4.76 3.60
C VAL A 146 -1.17 5.20 3.70
N VAL A 147 -0.31 4.81 2.74
CA VAL A 147 1.09 5.23 2.72
C VAL A 147 1.20 6.76 2.65
N LEU A 148 0.41 7.40 1.80
CA LEU A 148 0.44 8.86 1.66
C LEU A 148 -0.05 9.59 2.92
N VAL A 149 -1.19 9.15 3.48
CA VAL A 149 -1.75 9.78 4.69
C VAL A 149 -0.82 9.59 5.88
N PHE A 150 -0.25 8.41 6.06
CA PHE A 150 0.67 8.14 7.15
C PHE A 150 1.94 8.98 7.02
N SER A 151 2.54 9.02 5.84
CA SER A 151 3.70 9.88 5.56
C SER A 151 3.37 11.36 5.80
N HIS A 152 2.17 11.82 5.43
CA HIS A 152 1.69 13.17 5.68
C HIS A 152 1.58 13.46 7.18
N ILE A 153 0.92 12.60 7.96
CA ILE A 153 0.77 12.78 9.41
C ILE A 153 2.13 12.77 10.11
N ILE A 154 3.02 11.83 9.76
CA ILE A 154 4.36 11.70 10.33
C ILE A 154 5.18 12.96 10.05
N SER A 155 5.17 13.48 8.82
CA SER A 155 5.93 14.67 8.45
C SER A 155 5.53 15.92 9.20
N LEU A 156 4.23 16.06 9.54
CA LEU A 156 3.70 17.19 10.29
C LEU A 156 3.93 17.08 11.81
N ASN A 157 4.11 15.87 12.32
CA ASN A 157 4.08 15.60 13.76
C ASN A 157 5.30 14.81 14.26
N HIS A 158 6.41 14.86 13.56
CA HIS A 158 7.59 14.03 13.84
C HIS A 158 8.01 14.06 15.32
N ASP A 159 8.06 15.24 15.93
CA ASP A 159 8.49 15.42 17.34
C ASP A 159 7.49 14.84 18.36
N ARG A 160 6.23 14.62 17.97
CA ARG A 160 5.14 14.17 18.85
C ARG A 160 4.72 12.71 18.62
N MET A 161 5.41 11.98 17.76
CA MET A 161 5.05 10.60 17.39
C MET A 161 5.06 9.60 18.56
N ARG A 162 5.75 9.91 19.65
CA ARG A 162 5.77 9.08 20.87
C ARG A 162 4.49 9.17 21.71
N SER A 163 3.64 10.22 21.50
CA SER A 163 2.40 10.38 22.23
C SER A 163 1.29 9.50 21.64
N PHE A 164 0.35 9.04 22.47
CA PHE A 164 -0.79 8.25 22.01
C PHE A 164 -1.70 9.04 21.06
N ALA A 165 -2.04 10.27 21.43
CA ALA A 165 -3.01 11.07 20.70
C ALA A 165 -2.57 11.43 19.27
N VAL A 166 -1.25 11.55 19.03
CA VAL A 166 -0.71 11.98 17.72
C VAL A 166 -0.04 10.82 16.99
N GLY A 167 0.72 9.99 17.71
CA GLY A 167 1.51 8.91 17.10
C GLY A 167 0.80 7.56 17.00
N VAL A 168 -0.41 7.41 17.60
CA VAL A 168 -1.14 6.13 17.55
C VAL A 168 -2.58 6.33 17.09
N LEU A 169 -3.33 7.20 17.74
CA LEU A 169 -4.78 7.32 17.53
C LEU A 169 -5.19 7.56 16.06
N PRO A 170 -4.62 8.54 15.32
CA PRO A 170 -5.02 8.80 13.94
C PRO A 170 -4.67 7.63 13.00
N PHE A 171 -3.57 6.93 13.25
CA PHE A 171 -3.15 5.77 12.47
C PHE A 171 -4.08 4.58 12.69
N VAL A 172 -4.40 4.29 13.96
CA VAL A 172 -5.32 3.20 14.32
C VAL A 172 -6.73 3.45 13.78
N LEU A 173 -7.20 4.70 13.80
CA LEU A 173 -8.51 5.05 13.24
C LEU A 173 -8.54 4.79 11.72
N VAL A 174 -7.54 5.26 10.98
CA VAL A 174 -7.46 5.04 9.53
C VAL A 174 -7.35 3.55 9.22
N LEU A 175 -6.41 2.83 9.88
CA LEU A 175 -6.24 1.40 9.69
C LEU A 175 -7.49 0.62 10.09
N GLY A 176 -8.14 1.00 11.19
CA GLY A 176 -9.35 0.34 11.67
C GLY A 176 -10.50 0.42 10.67
N VAL A 177 -10.73 1.61 10.09
CA VAL A 177 -11.78 1.79 9.06
C VAL A 177 -11.46 1.01 7.79
N VAL A 178 -10.23 1.12 7.29
CA VAL A 178 -9.80 0.39 6.08
C VAL A 178 -9.86 -1.12 6.31
N ALA A 179 -9.34 -1.61 7.43
CA ALA A 179 -9.35 -3.03 7.77
C ALA A 179 -10.77 -3.57 7.94
N ALA A 180 -11.67 -2.81 8.59
CA ALA A 180 -13.07 -3.21 8.74
C ALA A 180 -13.76 -3.40 7.38
N LEU A 181 -13.60 -2.44 6.45
CA LEU A 181 -14.16 -2.55 5.10
C LEU A 181 -13.57 -3.75 4.35
N MET A 182 -12.25 -3.96 4.41
CA MET A 182 -11.59 -5.08 3.74
C MET A 182 -11.93 -6.45 4.33
N LEU A 183 -12.22 -6.53 5.62
CA LEU A 183 -12.70 -7.78 6.25
C LEU A 183 -14.13 -8.12 5.82
N LEU A 184 -14.97 -7.11 5.56
CA LEU A 184 -16.30 -7.31 4.96
C LEU A 184 -16.22 -7.81 3.50
N GLU A 185 -15.10 -7.60 2.81
CA GLU A 185 -14.81 -8.11 1.46
C GLU A 185 -14.20 -9.53 1.44
N PRO A 186 -14.20 -10.32 2.50
CA PRO A 186 -13.34 -11.44 2.90
C PRO A 186 -11.91 -11.37 2.33
N HIS A 187 -11.20 -10.25 2.57
CA HIS A 187 -9.86 -10.00 2.04
C HIS A 187 -8.78 -10.00 3.13
N LEU A 188 -8.63 -11.13 3.84
CA LEU A 188 -7.72 -11.25 4.98
C LEU A 188 -6.26 -10.94 4.63
N SER A 189 -5.74 -11.47 3.52
CA SER A 189 -4.33 -11.25 3.11
C SER A 189 -4.04 -9.78 2.83
N GLY A 190 -4.94 -9.08 2.13
CA GLY A 190 -4.80 -7.65 1.87
C GLY A 190 -4.91 -6.82 3.13
N THR A 191 -5.80 -7.20 4.05
CA THR A 191 -5.94 -6.55 5.36
C THR A 191 -4.66 -6.66 6.18
N LEU A 192 -4.09 -7.86 6.29
CA LEU A 192 -2.81 -8.08 7.00
C LEU A 192 -1.67 -7.28 6.36
N LEU A 193 -1.63 -7.21 5.03
CA LEU A 193 -0.61 -6.42 4.33
C LEU A 193 -0.74 -4.92 4.63
N ILE A 194 -1.95 -4.36 4.59
CA ILE A 194 -2.18 -2.94 4.93
C ILE A 194 -1.83 -2.63 6.39
N LEU A 195 -2.22 -3.50 7.32
CA LEU A 195 -1.86 -3.37 8.73
C LEU A 195 -0.33 -3.42 8.91
N GLY A 196 0.35 -4.33 8.21
CA GLY A 196 1.81 -4.43 8.21
C GLY A 196 2.48 -3.18 7.65
N ILE A 197 2.03 -2.67 6.50
CA ILE A 197 2.53 -1.41 5.92
C ILE A 197 2.34 -0.26 6.92
N GLY A 198 1.15 -0.13 7.50
CA GLY A 198 0.86 0.90 8.50
C GLY A 198 1.76 0.80 9.74
N ALA A 199 1.95 -0.41 10.27
CA ALA A 199 2.83 -0.65 11.40
C ALA A 199 4.28 -0.27 11.09
N VAL A 200 4.82 -0.66 9.94
CA VAL A 200 6.17 -0.29 9.50
C VAL A 200 6.33 1.23 9.39
N LEU A 201 5.36 1.92 8.78
CA LEU A 201 5.40 3.38 8.67
C LEU A 201 5.36 4.07 10.04
N MET A 202 4.49 3.62 10.95
CA MET A 202 4.44 4.13 12.33
C MET A 202 5.77 3.91 13.05
N PHE A 203 6.37 2.72 12.89
CA PHE A 203 7.65 2.37 13.52
C PHE A 203 8.78 3.28 13.01
N VAL A 204 8.93 3.42 11.69
CA VAL A 204 9.90 4.32 11.06
C VAL A 204 9.62 5.78 11.41
N GLY A 205 8.34 6.16 11.56
CA GLY A 205 7.91 7.48 11.98
C GLY A 205 8.20 7.82 13.44
N GLY A 206 8.69 6.86 14.25
CA GLY A 206 9.12 7.10 15.63
C GLY A 206 8.03 6.84 16.69
N THR A 207 6.96 6.13 16.35
CA THR A 207 5.97 5.66 17.32
C THR A 207 6.63 4.75 18.35
N GLY A 208 6.34 4.95 19.63
CA GLY A 208 6.97 4.19 20.72
C GLY A 208 6.67 2.69 20.66
N LEU A 209 7.68 1.84 20.81
CA LEU A 209 7.59 0.38 20.72
C LEU A 209 6.53 -0.24 21.65
N ARG A 210 6.29 0.38 22.82
CA ARG A 210 5.25 -0.04 23.77
C ARG A 210 3.86 -0.18 23.12
N TRP A 211 3.53 0.66 22.16
CA TRP A 211 2.25 0.64 21.49
C TRP A 211 2.10 -0.56 20.55
N PHE A 212 3.19 -0.96 19.90
CA PHE A 212 3.21 -2.18 19.08
C PHE A 212 3.07 -3.43 19.93
N VAL A 213 3.74 -3.48 21.09
CA VAL A 213 3.60 -4.59 22.04
C VAL A 213 2.15 -4.67 22.53
N LEU A 214 1.57 -3.53 22.95
CA LEU A 214 0.17 -3.48 23.39
C LEU A 214 -0.81 -3.88 22.27
N ALA A 215 -0.57 -3.41 21.04
CA ALA A 215 -1.41 -3.78 19.88
C ALA A 215 -1.25 -5.28 19.55
N GLY A 216 -0.05 -5.83 19.64
CA GLY A 216 0.20 -7.26 19.41
C GLY A 216 -0.47 -8.14 20.46
N VAL A 217 -0.29 -7.83 21.73
CA VAL A 217 -0.93 -8.57 22.84
C VAL A 217 -2.45 -8.41 22.80
N GLY A 218 -2.95 -7.17 22.62
CA GLY A 218 -4.38 -6.91 22.51
C GLY A 218 -5.02 -7.57 21.30
N GLY A 219 -4.34 -7.55 20.16
CA GLY A 219 -4.79 -8.22 18.93
C GLY A 219 -4.84 -9.74 19.08
N ALA A 220 -3.80 -10.34 19.65
CA ALA A 220 -3.78 -11.78 19.93
C ALA A 220 -4.89 -12.20 20.92
N ALA A 221 -5.12 -11.40 21.96
CA ALA A 221 -6.19 -11.63 22.92
C ALA A 221 -7.58 -11.50 22.26
N ALA A 222 -7.78 -10.48 21.38
CA ALA A 222 -9.03 -10.29 20.65
C ALA A 222 -9.31 -11.43 19.68
N ILE A 223 -8.30 -11.92 18.94
CA ILE A 223 -8.42 -13.09 18.04
C ILE A 223 -8.75 -14.34 18.87
N GLY A 224 -8.03 -14.57 19.96
CA GLY A 224 -8.31 -15.71 20.86
C GLY A 224 -9.73 -15.67 21.42
N ALA A 225 -10.19 -14.51 21.88
CA ALA A 225 -11.56 -14.33 22.33
C ALA A 225 -12.58 -14.55 21.20
N ALA A 226 -12.34 -14.04 20.00
CA ALA A 226 -13.23 -14.23 18.85
C ALA A 226 -13.38 -15.69 18.46
N VAL A 227 -12.30 -16.48 18.48
CA VAL A 227 -12.33 -17.93 18.21
C VAL A 227 -13.18 -18.68 19.23
N VAL A 228 -13.13 -18.26 20.51
CA VAL A 228 -13.87 -18.92 21.60
C VAL A 228 -15.34 -18.50 21.65
N VAL A 229 -15.62 -17.20 21.50
CA VAL A 229 -16.95 -16.60 21.73
C VAL A 229 -17.80 -16.60 20.45
N MET A 230 -17.17 -16.48 19.28
CA MET A 230 -17.83 -16.34 17.97
C MET A 230 -17.16 -17.24 16.91
N PRO A 231 -17.21 -18.57 17.07
CA PRO A 231 -16.55 -19.49 16.12
C PRO A 231 -17.05 -19.30 14.68
N ASP A 232 -18.30 -18.87 14.50
CA ASP A 232 -18.91 -18.65 13.18
C ASP A 232 -18.42 -17.38 12.44
N LEU A 233 -17.72 -16.47 13.13
CA LEU A 233 -17.12 -15.27 12.51
C LEU A 233 -15.77 -15.54 11.85
N VAL A 234 -15.14 -16.69 12.14
CA VAL A 234 -13.77 -16.99 11.72
C VAL A 234 -13.64 -18.22 10.81
N PRO A 235 -14.72 -18.74 10.16
CA PRO A 235 -14.63 -19.97 9.35
C PRO A 235 -13.58 -19.82 8.26
N TYR A 236 -13.57 -18.70 7.54
CA TYR A 236 -12.60 -18.43 6.48
C TYR A 236 -11.14 -18.43 6.95
N ALA A 237 -10.85 -17.87 8.11
CA ALA A 237 -9.49 -17.89 8.67
C ALA A 237 -9.11 -19.26 9.19
N ALA A 238 -10.06 -19.98 9.79
CA ALA A 238 -9.86 -21.36 10.26
C ALA A 238 -9.61 -22.31 9.08
N ASP A 239 -10.38 -22.21 7.99
CA ASP A 239 -10.20 -23.01 6.79
C ASP A 239 -8.84 -22.75 6.12
N ARG A 240 -8.41 -21.48 6.07
CA ARG A 240 -7.05 -21.12 5.61
C ARG A 240 -5.95 -21.73 6.49
N LEU A 241 -6.14 -21.73 7.80
CA LEU A 241 -5.17 -22.33 8.72
C LEU A 241 -5.14 -23.86 8.59
N ARG A 242 -6.30 -24.51 8.47
CA ARG A 242 -6.41 -25.97 8.24
C ARG A 242 -5.75 -26.35 6.90
N SER A 243 -6.09 -25.64 5.82
CA SER A 243 -5.50 -25.86 4.50
C SER A 243 -3.97 -25.63 4.48
N TRP A 244 -3.45 -24.75 5.34
CA TRP A 244 -2.01 -24.57 5.52
C TRP A 244 -1.37 -25.72 6.32
N GLN A 245 -2.04 -26.23 7.38
CA GLN A 245 -1.51 -27.31 8.21
C GLN A 245 -1.59 -28.67 7.51
N ASP A 246 -2.71 -28.94 6.84
CA ASP A 246 -2.93 -30.17 6.08
C ASP A 246 -3.61 -29.87 4.73
N PRO A 247 -2.81 -29.46 3.72
CA PRO A 247 -3.35 -29.16 2.39
C PRO A 247 -3.88 -30.42 1.68
N PHE A 248 -3.45 -31.62 2.08
CA PHE A 248 -3.88 -32.87 1.45
C PHE A 248 -5.25 -33.35 1.94
N ALA A 249 -5.85 -32.75 2.96
CA ALA A 249 -7.21 -33.03 3.38
C ALA A 249 -8.25 -32.67 2.31
N ASP A 250 -8.01 -31.58 1.52
CA ASP A 250 -8.82 -31.19 0.36
C ASP A 250 -7.95 -30.79 -0.83
N PRO A 251 -7.42 -31.75 -1.58
CA PRO A 251 -6.44 -31.50 -2.64
C PRO A 251 -6.97 -30.71 -3.85
N LEU A 252 -8.29 -30.76 -4.10
CA LEU A 252 -8.93 -30.11 -5.27
C LEU A 252 -9.63 -28.80 -4.93
N GLY A 253 -9.87 -28.54 -3.64
CA GLY A 253 -10.46 -27.32 -3.12
C GLY A 253 -9.43 -26.40 -2.51
N ASP A 254 -9.58 -26.12 -1.20
CA ASP A 254 -8.78 -25.13 -0.48
C ASP A 254 -7.28 -25.46 -0.42
N GLY A 255 -6.90 -26.76 -0.42
CA GLY A 255 -5.50 -27.21 -0.44
C GLY A 255 -4.81 -27.10 -1.80
N HIS A 256 -5.55 -26.96 -2.91
CA HIS A 256 -5.02 -27.06 -4.27
C HIS A 256 -3.86 -26.09 -4.52
N GLN A 257 -3.99 -24.82 -4.15
CA GLN A 257 -2.95 -23.81 -4.36
C GLN A 257 -1.67 -24.13 -3.59
N THR A 258 -1.80 -24.57 -2.34
CA THR A 258 -0.67 -24.94 -1.46
C THR A 258 0.05 -26.17 -2.02
N ILE A 259 -0.69 -27.22 -2.40
CA ILE A 259 -0.13 -28.45 -2.98
C ILE A 259 0.62 -28.14 -4.29
N GLN A 260 0.06 -27.35 -5.19
CA GLN A 260 0.73 -26.98 -6.43
C GLN A 260 2.04 -26.20 -6.18
N SER A 261 2.04 -25.33 -5.14
CA SER A 261 3.25 -24.62 -4.74
C SER A 261 4.31 -25.57 -4.17
N LEU A 262 3.90 -26.54 -3.34
CA LEU A 262 4.80 -27.56 -2.81
C LEU A 262 5.38 -28.45 -3.92
N TYR A 263 4.57 -28.85 -4.89
CA TYR A 263 5.05 -29.61 -6.05
C TYR A 263 6.04 -28.81 -6.89
N ALA A 264 5.76 -27.52 -7.13
CA ALA A 264 6.69 -26.66 -7.86
C ALA A 264 8.02 -26.50 -7.15
N ILE A 265 8.02 -26.31 -5.84
CA ILE A 265 9.24 -26.19 -5.02
C ILE A 265 9.96 -27.54 -4.95
N GLY A 266 9.24 -28.63 -4.69
CA GLY A 266 9.82 -29.97 -4.55
C GLY A 266 10.43 -30.50 -5.84
N SER A 267 9.76 -30.29 -6.98
CA SER A 267 10.27 -30.69 -8.30
C SER A 267 11.41 -29.81 -8.79
N GLY A 268 11.37 -28.49 -8.46
CA GLY A 268 12.36 -27.53 -8.92
C GLY A 268 13.70 -27.61 -8.17
N GLY A 269 13.73 -28.07 -6.92
CA GLY A 269 14.94 -28.05 -6.09
C GLY A 269 15.54 -26.64 -5.97
N ALA A 270 16.88 -26.54 -5.84
CA ALA A 270 17.57 -25.27 -5.65
C ALA A 270 17.73 -24.46 -6.95
N THR A 271 17.76 -25.10 -8.11
CA THR A 271 18.06 -24.46 -9.41
C THR A 271 16.86 -24.33 -10.33
N GLY A 272 15.73 -24.94 -9.99
CA GLY A 272 14.53 -25.01 -10.82
C GLY A 272 14.67 -26.03 -11.97
N LEU A 273 13.56 -26.27 -12.68
CA LEU A 273 13.51 -27.16 -13.85
C LEU A 273 13.87 -26.45 -15.17
N GLY A 274 14.09 -25.13 -15.12
CA GLY A 274 14.32 -24.31 -16.32
C GLY A 274 13.05 -23.66 -16.86
N LEU A 275 13.17 -23.06 -18.05
CA LEU A 275 12.07 -22.45 -18.78
C LEU A 275 11.43 -23.53 -19.68
N GLY A 276 10.11 -23.71 -19.58
CA GLY A 276 9.40 -24.67 -20.44
C GLY A 276 8.18 -25.27 -19.77
#